data_9e7f82bf020ca8a71554342e5bdfe873
#
_entry.id   9e7f82bf020ca8a71554342e5bdfe873
#
_cell.length_a   1.000
_cell.length_b   1.000
_cell.length_c   1.000
_cell.angle_alpha   90.00
_cell.angle_beta   90.00
_cell.angle_gamma   90.00
#
_symmetry.space_group_name_H-M   'P 1'
#
loop_
_entity.id
_entity.type
_entity.pdbx_description
1 polymer ?
#
loop_
_entity_poly.entity_id
_entity_poly.type
_entity_poly.pdbx_seq_one_letter_code
_entity_poly.pdbx_strand_id
1 'polypeptide(L)'
;DNFIGHKKKLKKELLPALIRWMEANNYPFQFITEASIDLSDDKDLMDMMVRAGLAKVFVGIETPEESCLMECNKKQNNNRDLLDCVKTIQNYGIEVFAGFIVGFDNDPPNIFQRQIDFIQKSGIITAMVGLLNAPRLSKLYRRL
;
A
#
# COMPACT_ATOMS: atom_id res chain seq x y z
N ASP A 1 -5.43 8.11 4.96
CA ASP A 1 -4.22 8.89 4.63
C ASP A 1 -2.94 8.07 4.81
N ASN A 2 -1.90 8.40 4.06
CA ASN A 2 -0.63 7.69 4.11
C ASN A 2 0.08 7.91 5.47
N PHE A 3 0.06 6.89 6.32
CA PHE A 3 0.65 6.94 7.67
C PHE A 3 2.16 7.28 7.64
N ILE A 4 2.88 6.79 6.61
CA ILE A 4 4.32 6.98 6.50
C ILE A 4 4.74 8.32 5.86
N GLY A 5 3.82 9.25 5.65
CA GLY A 5 4.10 10.55 5.01
C GLY A 5 5.20 11.37 5.71
N HIS A 6 5.42 11.14 7.01
CA HIS A 6 6.46 11.82 7.81
C HIS A 6 7.40 10.83 8.50
N LYS A 7 8.10 9.98 7.72
CA LYS A 7 8.97 8.88 8.22
C LYS A 7 9.93 9.32 9.35
N LYS A 8 10.56 10.50 9.24
CA LYS A 8 11.49 11.00 10.27
C LYS A 8 10.81 11.22 11.63
N LYS A 9 9.61 11.82 11.63
CA LYS A 9 8.86 12.06 12.86
C LYS A 9 8.34 10.76 13.46
N LEU A 10 7.85 9.85 12.61
CA LEU A 10 7.44 8.52 13.05
C LEU A 10 8.55 7.78 13.79
N LYS A 11 9.74 7.70 13.17
CA LYS A 11 10.88 6.98 13.77
C LYS A 11 11.41 7.63 15.05
N LYS A 12 11.38 8.95 15.16
CA LYS A 12 11.97 9.66 16.31
C LYS A 12 11.02 9.82 17.50
N GLU A 13 9.74 9.96 17.26
CA GLU A 13 8.77 10.35 18.28
C GLU A 13 7.68 9.29 18.49
N LEU A 14 6.85 9.04 17.48
CA LEU A 14 5.63 8.25 17.65
C LEU A 14 5.92 6.77 17.90
N LEU A 15 6.67 6.12 17.01
CA LEU A 15 6.91 4.68 17.11
C LEU A 15 7.68 4.30 18.37
N PRO A 16 8.75 5.01 18.81
CA PRO A 16 9.41 4.71 20.07
C PRO A 16 8.48 4.84 21.29
N ALA A 17 7.58 5.84 21.28
CA ALA A 17 6.61 6.01 22.35
C ALA A 17 5.57 4.87 22.36
N LEU A 18 5.06 4.51 21.17
CA LEU A 18 4.08 3.45 21.00
C LEU A 18 4.66 2.08 21.38
N ILE A 19 5.90 1.78 20.94
CA ILE A 19 6.59 0.53 21.29
C ILE A 19 6.67 0.39 22.82
N ARG A 20 7.17 1.41 23.52
CA ARG A 20 7.25 1.37 25.01
C ARG A 20 5.90 1.15 25.66
N TRP A 21 4.85 1.79 25.12
CA TRP A 21 3.51 1.63 25.66
C TRP A 21 2.96 0.20 25.41
N MET A 22 3.15 -0.33 24.21
CA MET A 22 2.72 -1.69 23.85
C MET A 22 3.43 -2.75 24.70
N GLU A 23 4.75 -2.62 24.88
CA GLU A 23 5.55 -3.50 25.74
C GLU A 23 5.06 -3.45 27.19
N ALA A 24 4.84 -2.25 27.75
CA ALA A 24 4.37 -2.06 29.14
C ALA A 24 2.96 -2.61 29.37
N ASN A 25 2.15 -2.75 28.33
CA ASN A 25 0.77 -3.23 28.42
C ASN A 25 0.58 -4.64 27.81
N ASN A 26 1.65 -5.40 27.57
CA ASN A 26 1.60 -6.76 27.01
C ASN A 26 0.86 -6.85 25.66
N TYR A 27 1.04 -5.86 24.77
CA TYR A 27 0.46 -5.84 23.42
C TYR A 27 -1.05 -6.09 23.41
N PRO A 28 -1.88 -5.22 23.99
CA PRO A 28 -3.31 -5.46 24.18
C PRO A 28 -4.11 -5.46 22.85
N PHE A 29 -3.54 -4.97 21.76
CA PHE A 29 -4.13 -4.98 20.43
C PHE A 29 -3.07 -5.02 19.33
N GLN A 30 -3.52 -5.29 18.13
CA GLN A 30 -2.77 -5.05 16.89
C GLN A 30 -3.46 -3.93 16.11
N PHE A 31 -2.71 -3.25 15.25
CA PHE A 31 -3.31 -2.22 14.41
C PHE A 31 -3.05 -2.44 12.92
N ILE A 32 -3.89 -1.81 12.12
CA ILE A 32 -3.81 -1.70 10.66
C ILE A 32 -3.66 -0.23 10.30
N THR A 33 -2.92 0.06 9.25
CA THR A 33 -2.80 1.41 8.71
C THR A 33 -2.74 1.43 7.20
N GLU A 34 -2.84 2.61 6.61
CA GLU A 34 -2.60 2.83 5.19
C GLU A 34 -1.17 3.32 4.98
N ALA A 35 -0.49 2.77 3.99
CA ALA A 35 0.83 3.22 3.59
C ALA A 35 1.03 3.09 2.08
N SER A 36 1.88 3.94 1.52
CA SER A 36 2.34 3.77 0.15
C SER A 36 3.35 2.63 0.04
N ILE A 37 3.49 2.07 -1.16
CA ILE A 37 4.33 0.90 -1.43
C ILE A 37 5.82 1.13 -1.12
N ASP A 38 6.27 2.38 -1.11
CA ASP A 38 7.64 2.77 -0.71
C ASP A 38 7.93 2.55 0.78
N LEU A 39 6.98 2.00 1.54
CA LEU A 39 7.25 1.39 2.85
C LEU A 39 8.31 0.30 2.73
N SER A 40 8.29 -0.48 1.66
CA SER A 40 9.27 -1.55 1.38
C SER A 40 10.72 -1.08 1.31
N ASP A 41 10.96 0.22 1.06
CA ASP A 41 12.30 0.80 0.97
C ASP A 41 12.93 1.08 2.35
N ASP A 42 12.12 1.08 3.43
CA ASP A 42 12.56 1.51 4.76
C ASP A 42 12.45 0.37 5.78
N LYS A 43 13.48 -0.47 5.79
CA LYS A 43 13.56 -1.67 6.65
C LYS A 43 13.44 -1.34 8.13
N ASP A 44 14.12 -0.28 8.56
CA ASP A 44 14.07 0.15 9.97
C ASP A 44 12.67 0.62 10.37
N LEU A 45 11.97 1.29 9.45
CA LEU A 45 10.60 1.73 9.70
C LEU A 45 9.66 0.53 9.85
N MET A 46 9.76 -0.46 8.96
CA MET A 46 8.97 -1.69 9.04
C MET A 46 9.22 -2.43 10.35
N ASP A 47 10.49 -2.60 10.76
CA ASP A 47 10.82 -3.22 12.04
C ASP A 47 10.18 -2.48 13.22
N MET A 48 10.31 -1.16 13.26
CA MET A 48 9.69 -0.36 14.32
C MET A 48 8.17 -0.45 14.31
N MET A 49 7.54 -0.46 13.14
CA MET A 49 6.08 -0.58 13.02
C MET A 49 5.59 -1.94 13.53
N VAL A 50 6.28 -3.03 13.19
CA VAL A 50 5.96 -4.37 13.70
C VAL A 50 6.12 -4.43 15.21
N ARG A 51 7.23 -3.93 15.76
CA ARG A 51 7.44 -3.83 17.21
C ARG A 51 6.41 -2.97 17.93
N ALA A 52 5.85 -1.99 17.23
CA ALA A 52 4.75 -1.17 17.74
C ALA A 52 3.38 -1.88 17.69
N GLY A 53 3.28 -3.09 17.10
CA GLY A 53 2.04 -3.87 17.01
C GLY A 53 1.31 -3.77 15.67
N LEU A 54 1.97 -3.26 14.61
CA LEU A 54 1.39 -3.29 13.27
C LEU A 54 1.29 -4.73 12.77
N ALA A 55 0.08 -5.18 12.43
CA ALA A 55 -0.16 -6.49 11.85
C ALA A 55 -0.47 -6.43 10.35
N LYS A 56 -1.12 -5.36 9.91
CA LYS A 56 -1.61 -5.24 8.54
C LYS A 56 -1.40 -3.84 7.97
N VAL A 57 -1.18 -3.76 6.66
CA VAL A 57 -1.10 -2.49 5.93
C VAL A 57 -2.00 -2.53 4.70
N PHE A 58 -2.81 -1.48 4.52
CA PHE A 58 -3.49 -1.24 3.25
C PHE A 58 -2.57 -0.48 2.31
N VAL A 59 -2.36 -1.02 1.11
CA VAL A 59 -1.49 -0.43 0.08
C VAL A 59 -2.28 -0.24 -1.21
N GLY A 60 -2.34 1.00 -1.70
CA GLY A 60 -2.86 1.27 -3.04
C GLY A 60 -1.86 0.83 -4.10
N ILE A 61 -2.06 -0.36 -4.65
CA ILE A 61 -1.32 -0.84 -5.83
C ILE A 61 -1.85 -0.16 -7.10
N GLU A 62 -3.14 0.05 -7.15
CA GLU A 62 -3.96 0.60 -8.24
C GLU A 62 -4.03 -0.36 -9.45
N THR A 63 -2.90 -0.67 -10.05
CA THR A 63 -2.82 -1.53 -11.24
C THR A 63 -1.40 -2.08 -11.40
N PRO A 64 -1.22 -3.26 -12.00
CA PRO A 64 0.09 -3.75 -12.40
C PRO A 64 0.63 -3.09 -13.68
N GLU A 65 -0.17 -2.21 -14.32
CA GLU A 65 0.16 -1.59 -15.61
C GLU A 65 0.87 -0.24 -15.42
N GLU A 66 2.11 -0.13 -15.87
CA GLU A 66 2.90 1.08 -15.71
C GLU A 66 2.30 2.30 -16.43
N SER A 67 1.70 2.10 -17.62
CA SER A 67 1.00 3.15 -18.37
C SER A 67 -0.17 3.76 -17.56
N CYS A 68 -0.93 2.91 -16.86
CA CYS A 68 -2.04 3.34 -16.01
C CYS A 68 -1.54 4.01 -14.72
N LEU A 69 -0.42 3.55 -14.15
CA LEU A 69 0.22 4.21 -13.00
C LEU A 69 0.69 5.63 -13.34
N MET A 70 1.19 5.84 -14.56
CA MET A 70 1.54 7.18 -15.05
C MET A 70 0.30 8.05 -15.23
N GLU A 71 -0.80 7.49 -15.75
CA GLU A 71 -2.07 8.19 -15.93
C GLU A 71 -2.63 8.72 -14.60
N CYS A 72 -2.62 7.90 -13.55
CA CYS A 72 -3.10 8.30 -12.22
C CYS A 72 -2.06 9.03 -11.37
N ASN A 73 -0.88 9.35 -11.94
CA ASN A 73 0.22 10.05 -11.25
C ASN A 73 0.71 9.34 -9.98
N LYS A 74 0.67 8.00 -9.95
CA LYS A 74 1.11 7.19 -8.81
C LYS A 74 2.63 6.97 -8.84
N LYS A 75 3.38 8.06 -8.71
CA LYS A 75 4.85 8.09 -8.86
C LYS A 75 5.59 7.11 -7.97
N GLN A 76 5.09 6.86 -6.76
CA GLN A 76 5.69 5.92 -5.82
C GLN A 76 5.60 4.46 -6.26
N ASN A 77 4.70 4.13 -7.20
CA ASN A 77 4.55 2.78 -7.74
C ASN A 77 5.34 2.60 -9.05
N ASN A 78 5.77 3.68 -9.71
CA ASN A 78 6.47 3.62 -11.00
C ASN A 78 7.92 3.16 -10.84
N ASN A 79 8.45 2.52 -11.89
CA ASN A 79 9.86 2.09 -11.98
C ASN A 79 10.29 1.18 -10.82
N ARG A 80 9.40 0.32 -10.33
CA ARG A 80 9.73 -0.66 -9.29
C ARG A 80 9.00 -1.99 -9.50
N ASP A 81 9.62 -3.06 -9.04
CA ASP A 81 8.95 -4.36 -8.97
C ASP A 81 7.96 -4.36 -7.81
N LEU A 82 6.69 -4.15 -8.12
CA LEU A 82 5.62 -4.12 -7.12
C LEU A 82 5.43 -5.47 -6.42
N LEU A 83 5.71 -6.59 -7.11
CA LEU A 83 5.64 -7.93 -6.50
C LEU A 83 6.72 -8.09 -5.43
N ASP A 84 7.95 -7.67 -5.74
CA ASP A 84 9.06 -7.70 -4.79
C ASP A 84 8.82 -6.77 -3.60
N CYS A 85 8.28 -5.58 -3.84
CA CYS A 85 7.89 -4.66 -2.77
C CYS A 85 6.86 -5.28 -1.80
N VAL A 86 5.80 -5.91 -2.34
CA VAL A 86 4.78 -6.58 -1.53
C VAL A 86 5.41 -7.72 -0.71
N LYS A 87 6.21 -8.58 -1.35
CA LYS A 87 6.91 -9.67 -0.66
C LYS A 87 7.86 -9.17 0.42
N THR A 88 8.54 -8.06 0.16
CA THR A 88 9.42 -7.43 1.16
C THR A 88 8.63 -7.04 2.41
N ILE A 89 7.48 -6.40 2.26
CA ILE A 89 6.61 -6.04 3.40
C ILE A 89 6.12 -7.30 4.13
N GLN A 90 5.66 -8.31 3.39
CA GLN A 90 5.19 -9.58 3.96
C GLN A 90 6.29 -10.32 4.74
N ASN A 91 7.54 -10.26 4.29
CA ASN A 91 8.68 -10.87 4.97
C ASN A 91 8.98 -10.27 6.35
N TYR A 92 8.47 -9.06 6.63
CA TYR A 92 8.48 -8.45 7.99
C TYR A 92 7.32 -8.93 8.87
N GLY A 93 6.48 -9.85 8.39
CA GLY A 93 5.30 -10.33 9.12
C GLY A 93 4.10 -9.37 9.03
N ILE A 94 4.13 -8.41 8.12
CA ILE A 94 3.03 -7.46 7.88
C ILE A 94 2.13 -8.01 6.78
N GLU A 95 0.87 -8.28 7.09
CA GLU A 95 -0.11 -8.67 6.07
C GLU A 95 -0.43 -7.48 5.15
N VAL A 96 -0.33 -7.69 3.84
CA VAL A 96 -0.66 -6.67 2.85
C VAL A 96 -2.10 -6.86 2.37
N PHE A 97 -2.91 -5.84 2.60
CA PHE A 97 -4.23 -5.65 2.04
C PHE A 97 -4.13 -4.64 0.90
N ALA A 98 -4.53 -4.97 -0.31
CA ALA A 98 -4.26 -4.13 -1.48
C ALA A 98 -5.51 -3.59 -2.16
N GLY A 99 -5.41 -2.34 -2.62
CA GLY A 99 -6.39 -1.68 -3.46
C GLY A 99 -5.99 -1.70 -4.94
N PHE A 100 -6.94 -2.06 -5.80
CA PHE A 100 -6.82 -2.07 -7.25
C PHE A 100 -7.94 -1.27 -7.88
N ILE A 101 -7.67 -0.71 -9.06
CA ILE A 101 -8.64 0.05 -9.85
C ILE A 101 -8.64 -0.50 -11.28
N VAL A 102 -9.82 -0.58 -11.90
CA VAL A 102 -10.00 -0.86 -13.32
C VAL A 102 -10.79 0.28 -13.96
N GLY A 103 -10.56 0.53 -15.23
CA GLY A 103 -11.22 1.58 -16.00
C GLY A 103 -10.32 2.77 -16.31
N PHE A 104 -8.98 2.60 -16.25
CA PHE A 104 -8.04 3.57 -16.80
C PHE A 104 -8.12 3.58 -18.33
N ASP A 105 -7.83 4.73 -18.95
CA ASP A 105 -7.84 4.87 -20.42
C ASP A 105 -6.84 3.91 -21.11
N ASN A 106 -5.75 3.59 -20.40
CA ASN A 106 -4.68 2.71 -20.89
C ASN A 106 -4.82 1.25 -20.43
N ASP A 107 -5.96 0.87 -19.83
CA ASP A 107 -6.18 -0.52 -19.44
C ASP A 107 -6.20 -1.44 -20.67
N PRO A 108 -5.36 -2.48 -20.73
CA PRO A 108 -5.42 -3.45 -21.78
C PRO A 108 -6.69 -4.33 -21.68
N PRO A 109 -7.19 -4.93 -22.77
CA PRO A 109 -8.40 -5.75 -22.74
C PRO A 109 -8.37 -6.91 -21.74
N ASN A 110 -7.19 -7.36 -21.35
CA ASN A 110 -6.97 -8.45 -20.39
C ASN A 110 -6.62 -7.96 -18.97
N ILE A 111 -6.93 -6.70 -18.63
CA ILE A 111 -6.57 -6.11 -17.32
C ILE A 111 -7.06 -6.95 -16.14
N PHE A 112 -8.26 -7.51 -16.21
CA PHE A 112 -8.80 -8.35 -15.15
C PHE A 112 -7.89 -9.56 -14.87
N GLN A 113 -7.47 -10.27 -15.92
CA GLN A 113 -6.59 -11.41 -15.77
C GLN A 113 -5.22 -10.99 -15.21
N ARG A 114 -4.68 -9.87 -15.68
CA ARG A 114 -3.39 -9.35 -15.20
C ARG A 114 -3.45 -8.96 -13.71
N GLN A 115 -4.55 -8.38 -13.24
CA GLN A 115 -4.75 -8.11 -11.81
C GLN A 115 -4.87 -9.40 -11.00
N ILE A 116 -5.65 -10.39 -11.46
CA ILE A 116 -5.76 -11.71 -10.83
C ILE A 116 -4.38 -12.37 -10.71
N ASP A 117 -3.62 -12.40 -11.80
CA ASP A 117 -2.28 -12.98 -11.82
C ASP A 117 -1.33 -12.27 -10.86
N PHE A 118 -1.41 -10.94 -10.79
CA PHE A 118 -0.61 -10.16 -9.84
C PHE A 118 -0.98 -10.50 -8.38
N ILE A 119 -2.26 -10.51 -8.05
CA ILE A 119 -2.76 -10.84 -6.70
C ILE A 119 -2.28 -12.23 -6.28
N GLN A 120 -2.45 -13.22 -7.16
CA GLN A 120 -2.03 -14.60 -6.87
C GLN A 120 -0.50 -14.72 -6.70
N LYS A 121 0.28 -14.10 -7.59
CA LYS A 121 1.76 -14.15 -7.53
C LYS A 121 2.33 -13.41 -6.33
N SER A 122 1.70 -12.33 -5.90
CA SER A 122 2.14 -11.52 -4.76
C SER A 122 1.84 -12.16 -3.40
N GLY A 123 0.90 -13.11 -3.33
CA GLY A 123 0.44 -13.70 -2.08
C GLY A 123 -0.46 -12.76 -1.27
N ILE A 124 -1.03 -11.72 -1.89
CA ILE A 124 -2.03 -10.87 -1.26
C ILE A 124 -3.29 -11.69 -0.98
N ILE A 125 -3.69 -11.77 0.30
CA ILE A 125 -4.85 -12.55 0.72
C ILE A 125 -6.15 -11.78 0.50
N THR A 126 -6.12 -10.46 0.75
CA THR A 126 -7.29 -9.60 0.61
C THR A 126 -7.00 -8.47 -0.37
N ALA A 127 -7.80 -8.41 -1.44
CA ALA A 127 -7.72 -7.36 -2.45
C ALA A 127 -9.08 -6.69 -2.63
N MET A 128 -9.10 -5.36 -2.68
CA MET A 128 -10.25 -4.57 -3.10
C MET A 128 -10.05 -4.12 -4.54
N VAL A 129 -11.01 -4.43 -5.41
CA VAL A 129 -10.99 -3.97 -6.80
C VAL A 129 -12.17 -3.04 -7.02
N GLY A 130 -11.90 -1.81 -7.39
CA GLY A 130 -12.90 -0.78 -7.67
C GLY A 130 -12.89 -0.32 -9.11
N LEU A 131 -14.01 0.21 -9.57
CA LEU A 131 -14.07 0.95 -10.85
C LEU A 131 -13.52 2.36 -10.65
N LEU A 132 -12.78 2.86 -11.66
CA LEU A 132 -12.33 4.24 -11.68
C LEU A 132 -13.55 5.18 -11.64
N ASN A 133 -13.61 6.00 -10.61
CA ASN A 133 -14.67 6.97 -10.43
C ASN A 133 -14.21 8.37 -10.85
N ALA A 134 -15.12 9.12 -11.47
CA ALA A 134 -14.94 10.53 -11.78
C ALA A 134 -15.74 11.40 -10.81
N PRO A 135 -15.26 11.66 -9.59
CA PRO A 135 -15.97 12.52 -8.64
C PRO A 135 -16.23 13.90 -9.25
N ARG A 136 -17.41 14.46 -8.95
CA ARG A 136 -17.80 15.78 -9.44
C ARG A 136 -16.70 16.81 -9.11
N LEU A 137 -16.38 17.66 -10.07
CA LEU A 137 -15.31 18.67 -10.02
C LEU A 137 -13.86 18.13 -10.13
N SER A 138 -13.65 16.83 -10.21
CA SER A 138 -12.31 16.27 -10.53
C SER A 138 -11.89 16.65 -11.97
N LYS A 139 -10.57 16.55 -12.24
CA LYS A 139 -10.07 16.73 -13.62
C LYS A 139 -10.64 15.69 -14.56
N LEU A 140 -10.78 14.45 -14.10
CA LEU A 140 -11.37 13.35 -14.86
C LEU A 140 -12.83 13.66 -15.22
N TYR A 141 -13.65 14.10 -14.24
CA TYR A 141 -15.04 14.48 -14.47
C TYR A 141 -15.21 15.60 -15.50
N ARG A 142 -14.26 16.55 -15.54
CA ARG A 142 -14.30 17.65 -16.54
C ARG A 142 -13.86 17.25 -17.93
N ARG A 143 -13.13 16.14 -18.04
CA ARG A 143 -12.66 15.56 -19.30
C ARG A 143 -13.72 14.67 -19.96
N LEU A 144 -14.54 13.98 -19.19
CA LEU A 144 -15.66 13.14 -19.64
C LEU A 144 -16.89 13.98 -20.00
#